data_537ce379b54eaf2dcd33a7febbe0c09d
#
_entry.id   537ce379b54eaf2dcd33a7febbe0c09d
#
_cell.length_a   1.000
_cell.length_b   1.000
_cell.length_c   1.000
_cell.angle_alpha   90.00
_cell.angle_beta   90.00
_cell.angle_gamma   90.00
#
_symmetry.space_group_name_H-M   'P 1'
#
loop_
_entity.id
_entity.type
_entity.pdbx_description
1 polymer ?
#
loop_
_entity_poly.entity_id
_entity_poly.type
_entity_poly.pdbx_seq_one_letter_code
_entity_poly.pdbx_strand_id
1 'polypeptide(L)'
;MLGAEEFGFATSALIVLGCVMMRKCHQNTCPVGVATQNEKLRKRFRGRSEYLVNFFTFLAQEVREYLAEIGVERLDDIIGRTDLIVRKPDDGIRKHQLISFDKLLARVDNEAAIRHVTDQQHGIDHVKDVEMLHAAAEAVENQKEISLEYTIANTDRACGAMLSGVIAAKYGEKGLPEHTLNVKFKGSAGQSFGAFLVPGVNFKLEGEANDYLGKGLSGGRIAVLPPVRSNFEAEKNTIAGNTLLYGATSGEVYINGRAGERFAVRNSGATAVVEGVGDHCCEYMTGGRVVVLGQTGRNFAAGMSGGVAYVWNRDGNFDYFCNMEMVELSLIEEASYRKELHELIRQHYLYTGSKLARTMLDDWPRYADQFIQVVPIEYKKVLQEEQMQKLQQKIAEMQRDY
;
A
#
# COMPACT_ATOMS: atom_id res chain seq x y z
N MET A 1 -1.55 -32.68 5.42
CA MET A 1 -1.99 -33.76 4.50
C MET A 1 -2.39 -33.24 3.11
N LEU A 2 -2.94 -32.04 2.98
CA LEU A 2 -3.31 -31.46 1.66
C LEU A 2 -2.15 -30.70 0.96
N GLY A 3 -0.92 -30.79 1.46
CA GLY A 3 0.28 -30.21 0.84
C GLY A 3 0.84 -28.95 1.52
N ALA A 4 0.20 -28.44 2.59
CA ALA A 4 0.74 -27.30 3.30
C ALA A 4 1.98 -27.68 4.12
N GLU A 5 3.03 -26.86 4.04
CA GLU A 5 4.29 -27.01 4.77
C GLU A 5 4.47 -25.93 5.84
N GLU A 6 3.78 -24.80 5.69
CA GLU A 6 3.80 -23.66 6.61
C GLU A 6 2.38 -23.26 7.03
N PHE A 7 2.23 -22.83 8.26
CA PHE A 7 0.92 -22.53 8.86
C PHE A 7 0.91 -21.14 9.51
N GLY A 8 0.01 -20.28 9.06
CA GLY A 8 -0.18 -18.95 9.60
C GLY A 8 -1.26 -18.91 10.68
N PHE A 9 -0.97 -18.25 11.81
CA PHE A 9 -1.90 -18.08 12.92
C PHE A 9 -2.13 -16.59 13.21
N ALA A 10 -3.36 -16.13 13.21
CA ALA A 10 -3.72 -14.76 13.57
C ALA A 10 -4.75 -14.73 14.69
N THR A 11 -5.96 -15.25 14.45
CA THR A 11 -7.10 -15.14 15.37
C THR A 11 -6.85 -15.85 16.69
N SER A 12 -6.32 -17.07 16.68
CA SER A 12 -6.02 -17.82 17.90
C SER A 12 -4.96 -17.10 18.75
N ALA A 13 -3.90 -16.59 18.15
CA ALA A 13 -2.89 -15.80 18.84
C ALA A 13 -3.47 -14.53 19.48
N LEU A 14 -4.34 -13.81 18.78
CA LEU A 14 -5.01 -12.64 19.33
C LEU A 14 -5.93 -12.98 20.50
N ILE A 15 -6.68 -14.09 20.41
CA ILE A 15 -7.57 -14.56 21.51
C ILE A 15 -6.74 -14.90 22.75
N VAL A 16 -5.63 -15.60 22.59
CA VAL A 16 -4.70 -15.92 23.69
C VAL A 16 -4.15 -14.66 24.36
N LEU A 17 -3.97 -13.58 23.62
CA LEU A 17 -3.59 -12.28 24.13
C LEU A 17 -4.75 -11.47 24.73
N GLY A 18 -5.96 -12.00 24.76
CA GLY A 18 -7.13 -11.39 25.38
C GLY A 18 -8.07 -10.65 24.42
N CYS A 19 -7.95 -10.87 23.10
CA CYS A 19 -8.89 -10.31 22.13
C CYS A 19 -10.29 -10.91 22.30
N VAL A 20 -11.30 -10.06 22.39
CA VAL A 20 -12.72 -10.44 22.54
C VAL A 20 -13.49 -10.49 21.22
N MET A 21 -12.78 -10.45 20.08
CA MET A 21 -13.33 -10.57 18.72
C MET A 21 -14.43 -9.56 18.38
N MET A 22 -14.36 -8.37 18.95
CA MET A 22 -15.35 -7.30 18.73
C MET A 22 -15.33 -6.74 17.30
N ARG A 23 -14.23 -6.96 16.55
CA ARG A 23 -14.03 -6.54 15.15
C ARG A 23 -14.19 -5.03 14.88
N LYS A 24 -13.95 -4.20 15.90
CA LYS A 24 -13.92 -2.74 15.84
C LYS A 24 -12.50 -2.15 15.87
N CYS A 25 -11.50 -2.95 15.47
CA CYS A 25 -10.08 -2.57 15.55
C CYS A 25 -9.77 -1.33 14.72
N HIS A 26 -10.41 -1.19 13.56
CA HIS A 26 -10.25 -0.05 12.65
C HIS A 26 -10.74 1.28 13.22
N GLN A 27 -11.60 1.26 14.24
CA GLN A 27 -12.15 2.47 14.88
C GLN A 27 -11.32 2.97 16.07
N ASN A 28 -10.14 2.37 16.33
CA ASN A 28 -9.30 2.72 17.49
C ASN A 28 -9.99 2.56 18.87
N THR A 29 -11.07 1.79 18.94
CA THR A 29 -11.94 1.63 20.13
C THR A 29 -11.81 0.27 20.79
N CYS A 30 -10.70 -0.45 20.60
CA CYS A 30 -10.53 -1.79 21.16
C CYS A 30 -10.64 -1.79 22.69
N PRO A 31 -11.67 -2.40 23.29
CA PRO A 31 -11.96 -2.26 24.72
C PRO A 31 -10.94 -2.97 25.61
N VAL A 32 -10.21 -3.95 25.05
CA VAL A 32 -9.19 -4.74 25.75
C VAL A 32 -7.76 -4.31 25.44
N GLY A 33 -7.58 -3.27 24.61
CA GLY A 33 -6.27 -2.66 24.37
C GLY A 33 -5.33 -3.40 23.41
N VAL A 34 -5.75 -4.51 22.79
CA VAL A 34 -4.91 -5.32 21.89
C VAL A 34 -4.59 -4.56 20.58
N ALA A 35 -5.57 -3.83 20.05
CA ALA A 35 -5.47 -3.17 18.75
C ALA A 35 -6.03 -1.74 18.85
N THR A 36 -5.32 -0.85 19.52
CA THR A 36 -5.65 0.56 19.65
C THR A 36 -4.41 1.39 19.96
N GLN A 37 -4.39 2.63 19.50
CA GLN A 37 -3.39 3.63 19.87
C GLN A 37 -3.86 4.52 21.03
N ASN A 38 -5.12 4.42 21.45
CA ASN A 38 -5.63 5.17 22.59
C ASN A 38 -4.94 4.73 23.88
N GLU A 39 -4.22 5.62 24.54
CA GLU A 39 -3.40 5.32 25.72
C GLU A 39 -4.21 4.74 26.90
N LYS A 40 -5.44 5.23 27.13
CA LYS A 40 -6.31 4.74 28.20
C LYS A 40 -6.76 3.29 27.94
N LEU A 41 -7.04 2.97 26.68
CA LEU A 41 -7.44 1.62 26.29
C LEU A 41 -6.23 0.68 26.26
N ARG A 42 -5.05 1.13 25.80
CA ARG A 42 -3.81 0.33 25.83
C ARG A 42 -3.43 -0.13 27.23
N LYS A 43 -3.66 0.68 28.25
CA LYS A 43 -3.42 0.30 29.66
C LYS A 43 -4.27 -0.91 30.13
N ARG A 44 -5.31 -1.28 29.39
CA ARG A 44 -6.14 -2.47 29.68
C ARG A 44 -5.55 -3.76 29.11
N PHE A 45 -4.57 -3.67 28.22
CA PHE A 45 -3.93 -4.84 27.65
C PHE A 45 -3.22 -5.67 28.72
N ARG A 46 -3.56 -6.96 28.79
CA ARG A 46 -3.03 -7.92 29.77
C ARG A 46 -2.33 -9.11 29.11
N GLY A 47 -2.19 -9.11 27.80
CA GLY A 47 -1.49 -10.16 27.08
C GLY A 47 -0.01 -10.22 27.47
N ARG A 48 0.54 -11.43 27.48
CA ARG A 48 1.96 -11.69 27.74
C ARG A 48 2.50 -12.65 26.69
N SER A 49 3.77 -12.52 26.35
CA SER A 49 4.45 -13.40 25.41
C SER A 49 4.41 -14.86 25.84
N GLU A 50 4.51 -15.12 27.15
CA GLU A 50 4.50 -16.46 27.72
C GLU A 50 3.20 -17.21 27.40
N TYR A 51 2.07 -16.49 27.31
CA TYR A 51 0.79 -17.13 26.95
C TYR A 51 0.82 -17.70 25.54
N LEU A 52 1.44 -16.97 24.61
CA LEU A 52 1.63 -17.45 23.23
C LEU A 52 2.61 -18.62 23.16
N VAL A 53 3.72 -18.54 23.87
CA VAL A 53 4.70 -19.62 23.93
C VAL A 53 4.04 -20.90 24.45
N ASN A 54 3.31 -20.81 25.57
CA ASN A 54 2.59 -21.97 26.13
C ASN A 54 1.54 -22.51 25.16
N PHE A 55 0.73 -21.63 24.54
CA PHE A 55 -0.28 -22.04 23.59
C PHE A 55 0.30 -22.81 22.41
N PHE A 56 1.35 -22.30 21.79
CA PHE A 56 1.97 -22.98 20.65
C PHE A 56 2.74 -24.25 21.07
N THR A 57 3.30 -24.29 22.28
CA THR A 57 3.89 -25.50 22.84
C THR A 57 2.85 -26.60 23.02
N PHE A 58 1.69 -26.28 23.58
CA PHE A 58 0.60 -27.23 23.74
C PHE A 58 0.03 -27.67 22.38
N LEU A 59 -0.14 -26.74 21.44
CA LEU A 59 -0.58 -27.07 20.08
C LEU A 59 0.40 -28.03 19.39
N ALA A 60 1.70 -27.78 19.52
CA ALA A 60 2.72 -28.67 18.97
C ALA A 60 2.69 -30.06 19.62
N GLN A 61 2.45 -30.11 20.94
CA GLN A 61 2.33 -31.37 21.65
C GLN A 61 1.08 -32.15 21.19
N GLU A 62 -0.05 -31.49 21.02
CA GLU A 62 -1.28 -32.10 20.50
C GLU A 62 -1.07 -32.67 19.08
N VAL A 63 -0.37 -31.92 18.21
CA VAL A 63 0.00 -32.41 16.86
C VAL A 63 0.88 -33.65 16.95
N ARG A 64 1.84 -33.69 17.89
CA ARG A 64 2.69 -34.88 18.10
C ARG A 64 1.89 -36.11 18.53
N GLU A 65 0.88 -35.92 19.37
CA GLU A 65 -0.01 -36.99 19.80
C GLU A 65 -0.81 -37.57 18.64
N TYR A 66 -1.38 -36.71 17.77
CA TYR A 66 -2.06 -37.18 16.55
C TYR A 66 -1.11 -37.87 15.56
N LEU A 67 0.12 -37.40 15.41
CA LEU A 67 1.11 -38.05 14.58
C LEU A 67 1.43 -39.45 15.12
N ALA A 68 1.58 -39.60 16.43
CA ALA A 68 1.81 -40.89 17.08
C ALA A 68 0.63 -41.86 16.90
N GLU A 69 -0.61 -41.38 17.00
CA GLU A 69 -1.83 -42.18 16.78
C GLU A 69 -1.89 -42.76 15.36
N ILE A 70 -1.43 -42.01 14.35
CA ILE A 70 -1.38 -42.49 12.95
C ILE A 70 -0.07 -43.19 12.60
N GLY A 71 0.84 -43.39 13.58
CA GLY A 71 2.11 -44.10 13.38
C GLY A 71 3.16 -43.33 12.56
N VAL A 72 3.16 -41.97 12.64
CA VAL A 72 4.08 -41.10 11.89
C VAL A 72 4.94 -40.30 12.87
N GLU A 73 6.24 -40.25 12.61
CA GLU A 73 7.18 -39.54 13.48
C GLU A 73 7.35 -38.05 13.15
N ARG A 74 7.21 -37.67 11.88
CA ARG A 74 7.51 -36.31 11.41
C ARG A 74 6.33 -35.72 10.66
N LEU A 75 6.10 -34.42 10.85
CA LEU A 75 5.07 -33.67 10.12
C LEU A 75 5.30 -33.74 8.59
N ASP A 76 6.56 -33.71 8.16
CA ASP A 76 6.95 -33.84 6.75
C ASP A 76 6.43 -35.12 6.09
N ASP A 77 6.29 -36.21 6.85
CA ASP A 77 5.89 -37.50 6.32
C ASP A 77 4.38 -37.59 6.02
N ILE A 78 3.59 -36.60 6.46
CA ILE A 78 2.15 -36.50 6.16
C ILE A 78 1.79 -35.43 5.15
N ILE A 79 2.77 -34.65 4.68
CA ILE A 79 2.54 -33.63 3.65
C ILE A 79 2.14 -34.33 2.35
N GLY A 80 1.03 -33.91 1.72
CA GLY A 80 0.53 -34.53 0.49
C GLY A 80 -0.06 -35.92 0.63
N ARG A 81 -0.10 -36.50 1.83
CA ARG A 81 -0.66 -37.84 2.11
C ARG A 81 -2.19 -37.81 2.17
N THR A 82 -2.82 -37.52 1.04
CA THR A 82 -4.28 -37.48 0.91
C THR A 82 -4.91 -38.86 1.08
N ASP A 83 -4.15 -39.93 0.92
CA ASP A 83 -4.53 -41.31 1.21
C ASP A 83 -4.87 -41.58 2.69
N LEU A 84 -4.39 -40.73 3.59
CA LEU A 84 -4.70 -40.81 5.03
C LEU A 84 -6.01 -40.05 5.40
N ILE A 85 -6.64 -39.40 4.44
CA ILE A 85 -7.85 -38.64 4.65
C ILE A 85 -9.06 -39.44 4.15
N VAL A 86 -9.98 -39.72 5.06
CA VAL A 86 -11.23 -40.40 4.71
C VAL A 86 -12.42 -39.50 4.93
N ARG A 87 -13.39 -39.58 4.04
CA ARG A 87 -14.67 -38.90 4.22
C ARG A 87 -15.39 -39.51 5.44
N LYS A 88 -15.91 -38.67 6.32
CA LYS A 88 -16.80 -39.14 7.41
C LYS A 88 -18.01 -39.87 6.80
N PRO A 89 -18.52 -40.90 7.50
CA PRO A 89 -19.77 -41.53 7.13
C PRO A 89 -20.88 -40.51 6.92
N ASP A 90 -21.84 -40.86 6.09
CA ASP A 90 -23.00 -40.02 5.78
C ASP A 90 -23.78 -39.70 7.07
N ASP A 91 -23.99 -38.41 7.31
CA ASP A 91 -24.75 -37.87 8.45
C ASP A 91 -26.23 -37.64 8.12
N GLY A 92 -26.72 -38.12 6.95
CA GLY A 92 -28.08 -37.96 6.48
C GLY A 92 -28.39 -36.57 5.88
N ILE A 93 -27.42 -35.67 5.83
CA ILE A 93 -27.62 -34.33 5.27
C ILE A 93 -27.42 -34.36 3.76
N ARG A 94 -28.50 -34.24 3.00
CA ARG A 94 -28.49 -34.32 1.53
C ARG A 94 -27.43 -33.43 0.86
N LYS A 95 -27.20 -32.21 1.37
CA LYS A 95 -26.18 -31.32 0.80
C LYS A 95 -24.76 -31.89 0.96
N HIS A 96 -24.47 -32.58 2.03
CA HIS A 96 -23.17 -33.20 2.25
C HIS A 96 -22.91 -34.34 1.29
N GLN A 97 -23.96 -35.11 0.91
CA GLN A 97 -23.87 -36.19 -0.08
C GLN A 97 -23.50 -35.70 -1.48
N LEU A 98 -23.86 -34.46 -1.84
CA LEU A 98 -23.60 -33.87 -3.14
C LEU A 98 -22.17 -33.31 -3.31
N ILE A 99 -21.36 -33.29 -2.22
CA ILE A 99 -20.00 -32.77 -2.28
C ILE A 99 -19.06 -33.91 -2.61
N SER A 100 -18.40 -33.84 -3.78
CA SER A 100 -17.26 -34.73 -4.13
C SER A 100 -15.96 -34.11 -3.66
N PHE A 101 -15.13 -34.95 -3.02
CA PHE A 101 -13.75 -34.63 -2.63
C PHE A 101 -12.72 -35.25 -3.56
N ASP A 102 -13.13 -35.95 -4.62
CA ASP A 102 -12.25 -36.72 -5.47
C ASP A 102 -11.09 -35.91 -6.05
N LYS A 103 -11.40 -34.70 -6.55
CA LYS A 103 -10.39 -33.78 -7.08
C LYS A 103 -9.47 -33.20 -5.99
N LEU A 104 -10.00 -32.95 -4.79
CA LEU A 104 -9.23 -32.40 -3.66
C LEU A 104 -8.28 -33.46 -3.10
N LEU A 105 -8.72 -34.71 -3.06
CA LEU A 105 -7.96 -35.81 -2.51
C LEU A 105 -7.18 -36.60 -3.60
N ALA A 106 -7.29 -36.17 -4.85
CA ALA A 106 -6.54 -36.82 -5.95
C ALA A 106 -5.04 -36.76 -5.66
N ARG A 107 -4.41 -37.92 -5.78
CA ARG A 107 -2.96 -38.07 -5.64
C ARG A 107 -2.33 -38.12 -7.02
N VAL A 108 -1.21 -37.44 -7.18
CA VAL A 108 -0.40 -37.57 -8.39
C VAL A 108 0.47 -38.81 -8.25
N ASP A 109 0.17 -39.82 -9.07
CA ASP A 109 0.97 -41.04 -9.13
C ASP A 109 2.27 -40.82 -9.92
N ASN A 110 3.27 -40.27 -9.24
CA ASN A 110 4.63 -40.20 -9.75
C ASN A 110 5.62 -40.46 -8.61
N GLU A 111 6.85 -40.73 -8.96
CA GLU A 111 7.95 -40.93 -8.01
C GLU A 111 8.48 -39.63 -7.41
N ALA A 112 7.85 -38.49 -7.72
CA ALA A 112 8.28 -37.19 -7.22
C ALA A 112 8.00 -37.04 -5.73
N ALA A 113 8.79 -36.21 -5.07
CA ALA A 113 8.58 -35.84 -3.67
C ALA A 113 7.23 -35.11 -3.49
N ILE A 114 6.50 -35.47 -2.45
CA ILE A 114 5.20 -34.90 -2.11
C ILE A 114 5.30 -33.57 -1.32
N ARG A 115 6.49 -33.07 -1.16
CA ARG A 115 6.82 -31.81 -0.46
C ARG A 115 7.88 -31.03 -1.23
N HIS A 116 8.12 -29.80 -0.86
CA HIS A 116 9.16 -28.97 -1.45
C HIS A 116 10.56 -29.52 -1.11
N VAL A 117 11.32 -29.92 -2.13
CA VAL A 117 12.68 -30.51 -1.99
C VAL A 117 13.70 -29.88 -2.95
N THR A 118 13.29 -28.90 -3.75
CA THR A 118 14.14 -28.22 -4.73
C THR A 118 13.91 -26.73 -4.66
N ASP A 119 14.95 -25.95 -4.87
CA ASP A 119 14.83 -24.52 -4.97
C ASP A 119 14.09 -24.12 -6.24
N GLN A 120 13.25 -23.09 -6.11
CA GLN A 120 12.54 -22.54 -7.24
C GLN A 120 13.47 -21.66 -8.08
N GLN A 121 13.53 -21.94 -9.38
CA GLN A 121 14.22 -21.07 -10.32
C GLN A 121 13.26 -19.96 -10.77
N HIS A 122 13.53 -18.74 -10.36
CA HIS A 122 12.65 -17.59 -10.61
C HIS A 122 12.82 -17.00 -12.02
N GLY A 123 13.92 -17.29 -12.72
CA GLY A 123 14.18 -16.76 -14.07
C GLY A 123 14.26 -15.24 -14.14
N ILE A 124 14.81 -14.60 -13.10
CA ILE A 124 14.86 -13.14 -12.97
C ILE A 124 16.15 -12.50 -13.52
N ASP A 125 17.01 -13.29 -14.17
CA ASP A 125 18.31 -12.83 -14.66
C ASP A 125 18.19 -11.83 -15.84
N HIS A 126 17.01 -11.77 -16.45
CA HIS A 126 16.72 -10.95 -17.63
C HIS A 126 15.73 -9.81 -17.38
N VAL A 127 15.38 -9.57 -16.11
CA VAL A 127 14.46 -8.46 -15.80
C VAL A 127 15.14 -7.11 -16.02
N LYS A 128 14.33 -6.08 -16.32
CA LYS A 128 14.81 -4.72 -16.60
C LYS A 128 15.73 -4.16 -15.51
N ASP A 129 15.51 -4.53 -14.27
CA ASP A 129 16.30 -4.08 -13.12
C ASP A 129 17.77 -4.52 -13.19
N VAL A 130 18.08 -5.66 -13.79
CA VAL A 130 19.48 -6.12 -13.98
C VAL A 130 20.22 -5.15 -14.89
N GLU A 131 19.63 -4.78 -16.02
CA GLU A 131 20.17 -3.79 -16.95
C GLU A 131 20.34 -2.42 -16.26
N MET A 132 19.33 -1.98 -15.52
CA MET A 132 19.38 -0.73 -14.76
C MET A 132 20.46 -0.72 -13.69
N LEU A 133 20.64 -1.81 -12.94
CA LEU A 133 21.69 -1.92 -11.92
C LEU A 133 23.09 -1.76 -12.52
N HIS A 134 23.36 -2.40 -13.65
CA HIS A 134 24.63 -2.24 -14.33
C HIS A 134 24.86 -0.79 -14.80
N ALA A 135 23.85 -0.17 -15.41
CA ALA A 135 23.95 1.20 -15.90
C ALA A 135 24.00 2.24 -14.76
N ALA A 136 23.38 1.95 -13.60
CA ALA A 136 23.33 2.81 -12.45
C ALA A 136 24.47 2.58 -11.44
N ALA A 137 25.47 1.74 -11.76
CA ALA A 137 26.53 1.37 -10.81
C ALA A 137 27.21 2.58 -10.16
N GLU A 138 27.55 3.61 -10.91
CA GLU A 138 28.16 4.85 -10.39
C GLU A 138 27.21 5.63 -9.45
N ALA A 139 25.90 5.61 -9.73
CA ALA A 139 24.91 6.21 -8.84
C ALA A 139 24.81 5.45 -7.52
N VAL A 140 24.80 4.10 -7.57
CA VAL A 140 24.68 3.23 -6.41
C VAL A 140 25.98 3.22 -5.59
N GLU A 141 27.15 3.20 -6.24
CA GLU A 141 28.43 3.09 -5.54
C GLU A 141 28.93 4.43 -5.02
N ASN A 142 28.84 5.48 -5.84
CA ASN A 142 29.49 6.75 -5.62
C ASN A 142 28.52 7.94 -5.47
N GLN A 143 27.20 7.67 -5.44
CA GLN A 143 26.14 8.70 -5.34
C GLN A 143 26.21 9.75 -6.46
N LYS A 144 26.75 9.38 -7.62
CA LYS A 144 26.87 10.26 -8.78
C LYS A 144 25.55 10.37 -9.49
N GLU A 145 25.17 11.59 -9.87
CA GLU A 145 23.96 11.82 -10.65
C GLU A 145 24.03 11.12 -12.01
N ILE A 146 23.03 10.28 -12.31
CA ILE A 146 22.90 9.53 -13.56
C ILE A 146 21.48 9.68 -14.10
N SER A 147 21.38 9.86 -15.42
CA SER A 147 20.13 9.84 -16.16
C SER A 147 20.14 8.70 -17.18
N LEU A 148 19.09 7.87 -17.13
CA LEU A 148 18.91 6.71 -18.01
C LEU A 148 17.60 6.83 -18.78
N GLU A 149 17.51 6.17 -19.93
CA GLU A 149 16.28 6.09 -20.73
C GLU A 149 16.08 4.66 -21.25
N TYR A 150 14.84 4.13 -21.06
CA TYR A 150 14.46 2.78 -21.47
C TYR A 150 13.11 2.77 -22.17
N THR A 151 12.92 1.80 -23.06
CA THR A 151 11.58 1.35 -23.43
C THR A 151 11.10 0.31 -22.42
N ILE A 152 9.79 0.30 -22.15
CA ILE A 152 9.18 -0.63 -21.19
C ILE A 152 7.93 -1.26 -21.81
N ALA A 153 7.71 -2.52 -21.48
CA ALA A 153 6.54 -3.28 -21.90
C ALA A 153 5.78 -3.81 -20.67
N ASN A 154 4.53 -4.23 -20.83
CA ASN A 154 3.70 -4.76 -19.77
C ASN A 154 4.20 -6.10 -19.21
N THR A 155 5.15 -6.73 -19.87
CA THR A 155 5.88 -7.90 -19.38
C THR A 155 6.96 -7.55 -18.36
N ASP A 156 7.43 -6.29 -18.34
CA ASP A 156 8.43 -5.79 -17.38
C ASP A 156 7.73 -5.48 -16.04
N ARG A 157 7.60 -6.50 -15.20
CA ARG A 157 6.93 -6.40 -13.90
C ARG A 157 7.91 -6.02 -12.79
N ALA A 158 7.38 -5.38 -11.74
CA ALA A 158 8.12 -4.97 -10.55
C ALA A 158 9.41 -4.17 -10.85
N CYS A 159 9.43 -3.47 -11.99
CA CYS A 159 10.56 -2.65 -12.42
C CYS A 159 10.88 -1.60 -11.35
N GLY A 160 12.15 -1.56 -10.90
CA GLY A 160 12.64 -0.71 -9.81
C GLY A 160 12.74 -1.41 -8.44
N ALA A 161 12.12 -2.59 -8.27
CA ALA A 161 12.12 -3.27 -6.98
C ALA A 161 13.50 -3.85 -6.61
N MET A 162 14.16 -4.52 -7.55
CA MET A 162 15.50 -5.08 -7.32
C MET A 162 16.53 -3.95 -7.15
N LEU A 163 16.47 -2.92 -7.98
CA LEU A 163 17.29 -1.71 -7.85
C LEU A 163 17.14 -1.09 -6.47
N SER A 164 15.90 -0.92 -6.00
CA SER A 164 15.61 -0.38 -4.68
C SER A 164 16.15 -1.27 -3.55
N GLY A 165 16.04 -2.58 -3.71
CA GLY A 165 16.60 -3.55 -2.76
C GLY A 165 18.11 -3.42 -2.59
N VAL A 166 18.86 -3.27 -3.67
CA VAL A 166 20.32 -3.06 -3.64
C VAL A 166 20.68 -1.75 -2.96
N ILE A 167 19.98 -0.66 -3.29
CA ILE A 167 20.21 0.66 -2.67
C ILE A 167 19.87 0.62 -1.18
N ALA A 168 18.73 0.03 -0.81
CA ALA A 168 18.31 -0.09 0.59
C ALA A 168 19.27 -0.96 1.43
N ALA A 169 19.78 -2.04 0.86
CA ALA A 169 20.80 -2.86 1.53
C ALA A 169 22.07 -2.09 1.84
N LYS A 170 22.44 -1.12 1.00
CA LYS A 170 23.67 -0.32 1.17
C LYS A 170 23.46 0.92 2.05
N TYR A 171 22.33 1.62 1.88
CA TYR A 171 22.11 2.95 2.48
C TYR A 171 20.96 2.97 3.51
N GLY A 172 20.27 1.86 3.71
CA GLY A 172 19.12 1.79 4.60
C GLY A 172 17.96 2.68 4.16
N GLU A 173 17.21 3.21 5.10
CA GLU A 173 16.06 4.10 4.87
C GLU A 173 16.44 5.44 4.22
N LYS A 174 17.69 5.86 4.34
CA LYS A 174 18.16 7.14 3.76
C LYS A 174 18.19 7.11 2.23
N GLY A 175 18.40 5.93 1.65
CA GLY A 175 18.55 5.78 0.20
C GLY A 175 19.71 6.61 -0.37
N LEU A 176 19.50 7.11 -1.59
CA LEU A 176 20.45 8.01 -2.27
C LEU A 176 20.05 9.48 -2.05
N PRO A 177 20.99 10.42 -2.22
CA PRO A 177 20.68 11.85 -2.28
C PRO A 177 19.62 12.16 -3.36
N GLU A 178 18.87 13.23 -3.15
CA GLU A 178 17.83 13.63 -4.10
C GLU A 178 18.42 13.82 -5.53
N HIS A 179 17.66 13.41 -6.55
CA HIS A 179 18.05 13.47 -7.96
C HIS A 179 19.26 12.62 -8.39
N THR A 180 19.76 11.71 -7.57
CA THR A 180 20.91 10.88 -7.91
C THR A 180 20.65 9.98 -9.11
N LEU A 181 19.50 9.32 -9.18
CA LEU A 181 19.15 8.43 -10.28
C LEU A 181 17.83 8.84 -10.94
N ASN A 182 17.91 9.30 -12.19
CA ASN A 182 16.77 9.75 -12.96
C ASN A 182 16.55 8.78 -14.13
N VAL A 183 15.43 8.06 -14.16
CA VAL A 183 15.15 7.08 -15.21
C VAL A 183 13.88 7.46 -15.96
N LYS A 184 14.00 7.62 -17.27
CA LYS A 184 12.85 7.82 -18.18
C LYS A 184 12.47 6.52 -18.82
N PHE A 185 11.17 6.25 -18.85
CA PHE A 185 10.58 5.11 -19.53
C PHE A 185 9.60 5.56 -20.61
N LYS A 186 9.55 4.83 -21.71
CA LYS A 186 8.55 5.01 -22.78
C LYS A 186 7.85 3.69 -23.05
N GLY A 187 6.53 3.67 -22.96
CA GLY A 187 5.71 2.48 -23.24
C GLY A 187 4.71 2.16 -22.19
N SER A 188 4.29 0.90 -22.09
CA SER A 188 3.31 0.42 -21.12
C SER A 188 4.03 -0.37 -20.03
N ALA A 189 4.13 0.19 -18.83
CA ALA A 189 4.80 -0.48 -17.71
C ALA A 189 3.94 -1.62 -17.16
N GLY A 190 4.60 -2.72 -16.81
CA GLY A 190 3.96 -3.89 -16.21
C GLY A 190 3.52 -3.66 -14.76
N GLN A 191 2.92 -4.69 -14.18
CA GLN A 191 2.41 -4.67 -12.80
C GLN A 191 3.52 -4.32 -11.80
N SER A 192 3.19 -3.51 -10.78
CA SER A 192 4.10 -3.10 -9.70
C SER A 192 5.28 -2.25 -10.18
N PHE A 193 5.09 -1.41 -11.20
CA PHE A 193 6.10 -0.43 -11.63
C PHE A 193 6.47 0.52 -10.49
N GLY A 194 7.75 0.70 -10.20
CA GLY A 194 8.25 1.52 -9.10
C GLY A 194 7.92 0.96 -7.71
N ALA A 195 7.64 -0.35 -7.58
CA ALA A 195 7.43 -0.95 -6.28
C ALA A 195 8.66 -0.80 -5.38
N PHE A 196 8.42 -0.41 -4.12
CA PHE A 196 9.45 -0.20 -3.09
C PHE A 196 10.49 0.87 -3.43
N LEU A 197 10.22 1.76 -4.39
CA LEU A 197 11.18 2.74 -4.85
C LEU A 197 11.67 3.61 -3.69
N VAL A 198 13.01 3.70 -3.57
CA VAL A 198 13.72 4.33 -2.45
C VAL A 198 14.07 5.80 -2.71
N PRO A 199 14.41 6.59 -1.67
CA PRO A 199 14.86 7.98 -1.87
C PRO A 199 15.99 8.11 -2.89
N GLY A 200 15.99 9.23 -3.62
CA GLY A 200 17.00 9.57 -4.62
C GLY A 200 16.81 8.93 -5.99
N VAL A 201 15.81 8.05 -6.14
CA VAL A 201 15.43 7.43 -7.42
C VAL A 201 14.16 8.07 -7.96
N ASN A 202 14.23 8.57 -9.18
CA ASN A 202 13.14 9.24 -9.88
C ASN A 202 12.79 8.49 -11.17
N PHE A 203 11.55 8.01 -11.27
CA PHE A 203 11.01 7.36 -12.45
C PHE A 203 10.03 8.28 -13.16
N LYS A 204 10.23 8.48 -14.45
CA LYS A 204 9.31 9.21 -15.33
C LYS A 204 8.85 8.31 -16.45
N LEU A 205 7.57 7.98 -16.49
CA LEU A 205 6.96 7.12 -17.49
C LEU A 205 6.14 7.97 -18.48
N GLU A 206 6.57 8.01 -19.72
CA GLU A 206 5.78 8.50 -20.85
C GLU A 206 5.00 7.32 -21.44
N GLY A 207 3.74 7.18 -21.03
CA GLY A 207 2.92 6.03 -21.39
C GLY A 207 1.86 5.73 -20.36
N GLU A 208 1.66 4.45 -20.08
CA GLU A 208 0.68 3.96 -19.09
C GLU A 208 1.31 2.92 -18.16
N ALA A 209 0.72 2.74 -16.99
CA ALA A 209 1.16 1.77 -15.99
C ALA A 209 0.02 0.83 -15.60
N ASN A 210 0.38 -0.41 -15.30
CA ASN A 210 -0.55 -1.43 -14.82
C ASN A 210 -0.83 -1.29 -13.31
N ASP A 211 -1.49 -2.26 -12.72
CA ASP A 211 -1.85 -2.31 -11.30
C ASP A 211 -0.63 -2.25 -10.37
N TYR A 212 -0.86 -1.82 -9.12
CA TYR A 212 0.14 -1.77 -8.05
C TYR A 212 1.33 -0.84 -8.30
N LEU A 213 1.23 0.15 -9.20
CA LEU A 213 2.27 1.17 -9.34
C LEU A 213 2.58 1.78 -7.97
N GLY A 214 3.86 1.90 -7.63
CA GLY A 214 4.32 2.47 -6.36
C GLY A 214 3.93 1.65 -5.13
N LYS A 215 3.63 0.35 -5.26
CA LYS A 215 3.40 -0.53 -4.11
C LYS A 215 4.58 -0.46 -3.16
N GLY A 216 4.32 -0.14 -1.87
CA GLY A 216 5.37 -0.03 -0.87
C GLY A 216 6.41 1.06 -1.15
N LEU A 217 6.07 2.08 -1.96
CA LEU A 217 6.94 3.24 -2.23
C LEU A 217 7.49 3.78 -0.91
N SER A 218 8.80 3.97 -0.81
CA SER A 218 9.47 4.30 0.45
C SER A 218 10.36 5.57 0.39
N GLY A 219 10.17 6.42 -0.64
CA GLY A 219 10.86 7.72 -0.72
C GLY A 219 11.24 8.18 -2.12
N GLY A 220 11.09 7.35 -3.13
CA GLY A 220 11.33 7.72 -4.52
C GLY A 220 10.19 8.56 -5.12
N ARG A 221 10.40 9.02 -6.36
CA ARG A 221 9.39 9.79 -7.10
C ARG A 221 8.99 9.06 -8.37
N ILE A 222 7.68 9.02 -8.66
CA ILE A 222 7.14 8.46 -9.90
C ILE A 222 6.25 9.50 -10.57
N ALA A 223 6.53 9.82 -11.84
CA ALA A 223 5.67 10.65 -12.66
C ALA A 223 5.18 9.85 -13.88
N VAL A 224 3.86 9.78 -14.08
CA VAL A 224 3.24 9.13 -15.25
C VAL A 224 2.50 10.17 -16.06
N LEU A 225 2.76 10.19 -17.36
CA LEU A 225 2.16 11.15 -18.28
C LEU A 225 1.87 10.48 -19.63
N PRO A 226 0.82 10.93 -20.34
CA PRO A 226 0.52 10.42 -21.66
C PRO A 226 1.68 10.66 -22.63
N PRO A 227 1.86 9.82 -23.66
CA PRO A 227 2.82 10.10 -24.73
C PRO A 227 2.59 11.48 -25.33
N VAL A 228 3.67 12.21 -25.61
CA VAL A 228 3.62 13.61 -26.11
C VAL A 228 2.73 13.78 -27.36
N ARG A 229 2.61 12.72 -28.18
CA ARG A 229 1.79 12.71 -29.40
C ARG A 229 0.34 12.29 -29.18
N SER A 230 -0.09 12.10 -27.94
CA SER A 230 -1.48 11.69 -27.65
C SER A 230 -2.47 12.81 -27.98
N ASN A 231 -3.57 12.43 -28.62
CA ASN A 231 -4.63 13.35 -29.04
C ASN A 231 -5.84 13.37 -28.07
N PHE A 232 -5.70 12.76 -26.89
CA PHE A 232 -6.77 12.70 -25.89
C PHE A 232 -6.52 13.67 -24.72
N GLU A 233 -7.59 14.03 -24.04
CA GLU A 233 -7.55 14.78 -22.80
C GLU A 233 -7.18 13.84 -21.66
N ALA A 234 -6.05 14.09 -20.98
CA ALA A 234 -5.49 13.19 -19.99
C ALA A 234 -6.47 12.92 -18.84
N GLU A 235 -7.13 13.95 -18.32
CA GLU A 235 -8.08 13.90 -17.23
C GLU A 235 -9.36 13.07 -17.52
N LYS A 236 -9.57 12.70 -18.78
CA LYS A 236 -10.69 11.85 -19.19
C LYS A 236 -10.30 10.39 -19.44
N ASN A 237 -9.00 10.09 -19.40
CA ASN A 237 -8.47 8.78 -19.75
C ASN A 237 -7.71 8.13 -18.59
N THR A 238 -7.92 6.84 -18.39
CA THR A 238 -7.19 6.05 -17.40
C THR A 238 -5.85 5.63 -17.98
N ILE A 239 -4.75 6.06 -17.34
CA ILE A 239 -3.37 5.74 -17.72
C ILE A 239 -2.62 4.97 -16.63
N ALA A 240 -3.27 4.69 -15.51
CA ALA A 240 -2.71 3.87 -14.46
C ALA A 240 -3.78 2.91 -13.92
N GLY A 241 -3.38 1.69 -13.57
CA GLY A 241 -4.26 0.61 -13.14
C GLY A 241 -4.84 0.80 -11.74
N ASN A 242 -5.11 -0.34 -11.09
CA ASN A 242 -5.77 -0.39 -9.78
C ASN A 242 -4.77 -0.55 -8.64
N THR A 243 -5.19 -0.22 -7.42
CA THR A 243 -4.46 -0.51 -6.17
C THR A 243 -3.08 0.15 -6.12
N LEU A 244 -2.99 1.36 -6.66
CA LEU A 244 -1.75 2.12 -6.68
C LEU A 244 -1.37 2.58 -5.27
N LEU A 245 -0.05 2.70 -5.01
CA LEU A 245 0.48 3.14 -3.71
C LEU A 245 0.09 2.24 -2.54
N TYR A 246 -0.26 0.97 -2.80
CA TYR A 246 -0.61 0.03 -1.73
C TYR A 246 0.51 -0.06 -0.70
N GLY A 247 0.22 0.40 0.53
CA GLY A 247 1.17 0.35 1.64
C GLY A 247 2.39 1.26 1.46
N ALA A 248 2.30 2.32 0.64
CA ALA A 248 3.37 3.30 0.48
C ALA A 248 3.61 4.05 1.79
N THR A 249 4.88 4.22 2.17
CA THR A 249 5.29 4.83 3.44
C THR A 249 5.88 6.23 3.29
N SER A 250 6.39 6.56 2.11
CA SER A 250 6.98 7.86 1.78
C SER A 250 7.14 8.00 0.26
N GLY A 251 7.57 9.16 -0.22
CA GLY A 251 7.81 9.43 -1.64
C GLY A 251 6.65 10.17 -2.31
N GLU A 252 6.76 10.33 -3.64
CA GLU A 252 5.86 11.19 -4.40
C GLU A 252 5.39 10.51 -5.68
N VAL A 253 4.10 10.65 -6.00
CA VAL A 253 3.52 10.15 -7.26
C VAL A 253 2.65 11.19 -7.93
N TYR A 254 2.90 11.43 -9.21
CA TYR A 254 2.19 12.41 -10.03
C TYR A 254 1.66 11.73 -11.29
N ILE A 255 0.34 11.68 -11.46
CA ILE A 255 -0.32 10.99 -12.59
C ILE A 255 -1.14 12.00 -13.39
N ASN A 256 -0.64 12.36 -14.58
CA ASN A 256 -1.35 13.22 -15.52
C ASN A 256 -2.36 12.38 -16.33
N GLY A 257 -3.50 12.13 -15.71
CA GLY A 257 -4.58 11.29 -16.18
C GLY A 257 -5.26 10.58 -15.00
N ARG A 258 -6.15 9.65 -15.30
CA ARG A 258 -6.92 8.93 -14.29
C ARG A 258 -6.21 7.65 -13.85
N ALA A 259 -6.39 7.28 -12.60
CA ALA A 259 -6.09 5.96 -12.08
C ALA A 259 -7.37 5.13 -11.92
N GLY A 260 -7.20 3.82 -11.82
CA GLY A 260 -8.29 2.88 -11.55
C GLY A 260 -8.77 2.92 -10.10
N GLU A 261 -9.30 1.79 -9.65
CA GLU A 261 -9.84 1.62 -8.30
C GLU A 261 -8.75 1.48 -7.23
N ARG A 262 -9.11 1.79 -5.97
CA ARG A 262 -8.24 1.64 -4.79
C ARG A 262 -6.94 2.44 -4.88
N PHE A 263 -7.00 3.64 -5.48
CA PHE A 263 -5.86 4.55 -5.45
C PHE A 263 -5.50 4.95 -4.02
N ALA A 264 -4.22 4.92 -3.66
CA ALA A 264 -3.70 5.23 -2.33
C ALA A 264 -4.27 4.34 -1.19
N VAL A 265 -4.73 3.13 -1.53
CA VAL A 265 -5.16 2.16 -0.51
C VAL A 265 -4.01 1.83 0.44
N ARG A 266 -4.27 1.95 1.75
CA ARG A 266 -3.25 1.76 2.80
C ARG A 266 -2.01 2.64 2.65
N ASN A 267 -2.11 3.78 1.98
CA ASN A 267 -1.04 4.78 1.99
C ASN A 267 -0.81 5.26 3.43
N SER A 268 0.42 5.25 3.90
CA SER A 268 0.79 5.66 5.26
C SER A 268 1.74 6.87 5.32
N GLY A 269 2.16 7.42 4.15
CA GLY A 269 3.05 8.58 4.19
C GLY A 269 3.40 9.19 2.83
N ALA A 270 3.11 8.51 1.72
CA ALA A 270 3.40 9.05 0.39
C ALA A 270 2.47 10.20 0.01
N THR A 271 2.99 11.10 -0.82
CA THR A 271 2.25 12.21 -1.43
C THR A 271 1.87 11.86 -2.86
N ALA A 272 0.62 12.08 -3.24
CA ALA A 272 0.15 11.74 -4.58
C ALA A 272 -0.81 12.80 -5.15
N VAL A 273 -0.67 13.09 -6.46
CA VAL A 273 -1.60 13.93 -7.23
C VAL A 273 -2.04 13.17 -8.48
N VAL A 274 -3.35 13.11 -8.72
CA VAL A 274 -3.96 12.38 -9.83
C VAL A 274 -5.15 13.14 -10.40
N GLU A 275 -5.47 12.96 -11.69
CA GLU A 275 -6.53 13.70 -12.37
C GLU A 275 -7.89 12.97 -12.40
N GLY A 276 -8.04 11.96 -11.57
CA GLY A 276 -9.29 11.22 -11.35
C GLY A 276 -9.00 9.80 -10.89
N VAL A 277 -9.98 9.20 -10.20
CA VAL A 277 -9.84 7.87 -9.60
C VAL A 277 -11.15 7.09 -9.71
N GLY A 278 -11.04 5.76 -9.63
CA GLY A 278 -12.17 4.84 -9.47
C GLY A 278 -12.68 4.74 -8.03
N ASP A 279 -13.40 3.67 -7.75
CA ASP A 279 -13.97 3.37 -6.42
C ASP A 279 -12.87 3.12 -5.37
N HIS A 280 -13.17 3.36 -4.08
CA HIS A 280 -12.32 3.03 -2.93
C HIS A 280 -10.98 3.79 -2.85
N CYS A 281 -10.89 5.01 -3.41
CA CYS A 281 -9.70 5.84 -3.22
C CYS A 281 -9.47 6.15 -1.75
N CYS A 282 -8.21 6.16 -1.29
CA CYS A 282 -7.81 6.37 0.11
C CYS A 282 -8.39 5.36 1.11
N GLU A 283 -8.84 4.19 0.64
CA GLU A 283 -9.34 3.13 1.52
C GLU A 283 -8.23 2.68 2.50
N TYR A 284 -8.54 2.69 3.80
CA TYR A 284 -7.58 2.36 4.88
C TYR A 284 -6.29 3.20 4.88
N MET A 285 -6.30 4.38 4.32
CA MET A 285 -5.17 5.31 4.38
C MET A 285 -4.90 5.72 5.83
N THR A 286 -3.64 5.72 6.25
CA THR A 286 -3.19 6.02 7.61
C THR A 286 -2.27 7.22 7.70
N GLY A 287 -1.83 7.78 6.58
CA GLY A 287 -0.93 8.95 6.52
C GLY A 287 -0.70 9.42 5.08
N GLY A 288 0.08 10.49 4.92
CA GLY A 288 0.41 11.06 3.62
C GLY A 288 -0.59 12.11 3.11
N ARG A 289 -0.44 12.46 1.84
CA ARG A 289 -1.24 13.49 1.14
C ARG A 289 -1.74 12.96 -0.19
N VAL A 290 -3.02 13.12 -0.47
CA VAL A 290 -3.61 12.74 -1.75
C VAL A 290 -4.40 13.91 -2.33
N VAL A 291 -4.15 14.25 -3.59
CA VAL A 291 -4.91 15.30 -4.31
C VAL A 291 -5.56 14.67 -5.54
N VAL A 292 -6.88 14.81 -5.65
CA VAL A 292 -7.65 14.35 -6.80
C VAL A 292 -8.22 15.56 -7.53
N LEU A 293 -7.75 15.78 -8.76
CA LEU A 293 -8.09 16.94 -9.60
C LEU A 293 -9.30 16.68 -10.52
N GLY A 294 -10.02 15.57 -10.32
CA GLY A 294 -11.12 15.18 -11.20
C GLY A 294 -12.12 14.25 -10.51
N GLN A 295 -12.79 13.43 -11.31
CA GLN A 295 -13.84 12.54 -10.82
C GLN A 295 -13.33 11.50 -9.83
N THR A 296 -14.16 11.18 -8.85
CA THR A 296 -13.96 10.07 -7.89
C THR A 296 -15.05 9.01 -8.07
N GLY A 297 -14.70 7.76 -7.75
CA GLY A 297 -15.69 6.70 -7.59
C GLY A 297 -16.27 6.66 -6.17
N ARG A 298 -17.05 5.61 -5.88
CA ARG A 298 -17.75 5.39 -4.60
C ARG A 298 -16.78 4.95 -3.48
N ASN A 299 -17.27 5.04 -2.23
CA ASN A 299 -16.55 4.62 -1.03
C ASN A 299 -15.16 5.27 -0.88
N PHE A 300 -15.02 6.51 -1.33
CA PHE A 300 -13.82 7.29 -1.07
C PHE A 300 -13.56 7.38 0.44
N ALA A 301 -12.32 7.23 0.89
CA ALA A 301 -11.89 7.27 2.28
C ALA A 301 -12.51 6.20 3.21
N ALA A 302 -13.04 5.10 2.68
CA ALA A 302 -13.55 4.01 3.54
C ALA A 302 -12.46 3.49 4.48
N GLY A 303 -12.69 3.57 5.80
CA GLY A 303 -11.72 3.14 6.83
C GLY A 303 -10.47 4.00 6.93
N MET A 304 -10.44 5.19 6.33
CA MET A 304 -9.32 6.13 6.44
C MET A 304 -9.17 6.60 7.89
N SER A 305 -7.98 6.45 8.48
CA SER A 305 -7.69 6.77 9.87
C SER A 305 -6.59 7.82 10.07
N GLY A 306 -5.90 8.23 9.01
CA GLY A 306 -4.85 9.25 9.05
C GLY A 306 -4.55 9.81 7.66
N GLY A 307 -3.75 10.86 7.61
CA GLY A 307 -3.46 11.62 6.39
C GLY A 307 -4.54 12.61 6.02
N VAL A 308 -4.34 13.31 4.90
CA VAL A 308 -5.27 14.32 4.38
C VAL A 308 -5.46 14.08 2.88
N ALA A 309 -6.71 14.11 2.42
CA ALA A 309 -6.99 14.14 0.99
C ALA A 309 -7.67 15.47 0.60
N TYR A 310 -7.36 15.95 -0.60
CA TYR A 310 -7.97 17.12 -1.22
C TYR A 310 -8.65 16.67 -2.51
N VAL A 311 -9.92 16.99 -2.66
CA VAL A 311 -10.71 16.60 -3.83
C VAL A 311 -11.33 17.82 -4.48
N TRP A 312 -11.12 18.00 -5.77
CA TRP A 312 -11.82 19.02 -6.53
C TRP A 312 -13.29 18.65 -6.69
N ASN A 313 -14.15 19.30 -5.94
CA ASN A 313 -15.59 19.10 -5.90
C ASN A 313 -16.30 19.93 -6.98
N ARG A 314 -15.94 19.69 -8.25
CA ARG A 314 -16.43 20.41 -9.42
C ARG A 314 -17.96 20.49 -9.49
N ASP A 315 -18.60 19.34 -9.24
CA ASP A 315 -20.04 19.17 -9.44
C ASP A 315 -20.84 19.37 -8.13
N GLY A 316 -20.17 19.70 -7.02
CA GLY A 316 -20.79 19.98 -5.73
C GLY A 316 -21.43 18.78 -5.03
N ASN A 317 -21.08 17.54 -5.44
CA ASN A 317 -21.73 16.32 -4.97
C ASN A 317 -20.76 15.24 -4.48
N PHE A 318 -19.54 15.62 -4.12
CA PHE A 318 -18.51 14.67 -3.66
C PHE A 318 -18.93 13.90 -2.39
N ASP A 319 -19.76 14.48 -1.54
CA ASP A 319 -20.31 13.84 -0.34
C ASP A 319 -21.04 12.53 -0.63
N TYR A 320 -21.69 12.38 -1.79
CA TYR A 320 -22.34 11.13 -2.20
C TYR A 320 -21.34 10.00 -2.50
N PHE A 321 -20.09 10.34 -2.81
CA PHE A 321 -19.03 9.38 -3.14
C PHE A 321 -18.15 9.04 -1.95
N CYS A 322 -18.17 9.87 -0.90
CA CYS A 322 -17.32 9.71 0.27
C CYS A 322 -17.97 8.82 1.33
N ASN A 323 -17.19 7.90 1.89
CA ASN A 323 -17.61 7.14 3.07
C ASN A 323 -17.35 7.97 4.33
N MET A 324 -18.42 8.52 4.89
CA MET A 324 -18.37 9.46 6.01
C MET A 324 -18.24 8.80 7.40
N GLU A 325 -18.05 7.48 7.48
CA GLU A 325 -18.05 6.77 8.78
C GLU A 325 -16.92 7.25 9.70
N MET A 326 -15.74 7.56 9.13
CA MET A 326 -14.54 7.91 9.89
C MET A 326 -13.93 9.26 9.54
N VAL A 327 -14.48 9.97 8.55
CA VAL A 327 -13.91 11.24 8.06
C VAL A 327 -14.90 12.38 8.10
N GLU A 328 -14.36 13.59 8.13
CA GLU A 328 -15.11 14.84 7.95
C GLU A 328 -14.72 15.50 6.62
N LEU A 329 -15.68 16.16 6.02
CA LEU A 329 -15.50 17.02 4.85
C LEU A 329 -15.54 18.48 5.27
N SER A 330 -14.59 19.27 4.81
CA SER A 330 -14.55 20.72 5.06
C SER A 330 -14.02 21.49 3.86
N LEU A 331 -14.39 22.74 3.75
CA LEU A 331 -13.70 23.68 2.89
C LEU A 331 -12.30 23.95 3.44
N ILE A 332 -11.38 24.33 2.57
CA ILE A 332 -10.00 24.63 2.97
C ILE A 332 -9.94 26.12 3.41
N GLU A 333 -10.22 26.38 4.67
CA GLU A 333 -10.22 27.75 5.24
C GLU A 333 -8.82 28.19 5.66
N GLU A 334 -8.01 27.27 6.17
CA GLU A 334 -6.69 27.56 6.70
C GLU A 334 -5.67 27.85 5.60
N ALA A 335 -4.98 28.99 5.68
CA ALA A 335 -4.01 29.43 4.68
C ALA A 335 -2.85 28.46 4.48
N SER A 336 -2.45 27.72 5.51
CA SER A 336 -1.41 26.70 5.47
C SER A 336 -1.78 25.55 4.53
N TYR A 337 -3.00 25.02 4.63
CA TYR A 337 -3.52 23.96 3.76
C TYR A 337 -3.77 24.45 2.33
N ARG A 338 -4.22 25.69 2.14
CA ARG A 338 -4.32 26.30 0.80
C ARG A 338 -2.96 26.40 0.12
N LYS A 339 -1.93 26.78 0.86
CA LYS A 339 -0.55 26.84 0.37
C LYS A 339 -0.01 25.45 0.05
N GLU A 340 -0.26 24.47 0.92
CA GLU A 340 0.11 23.08 0.69
C GLU A 340 -0.52 22.55 -0.60
N LEU A 341 -1.83 22.69 -0.76
CA LEU A 341 -2.55 22.24 -1.95
C LEU A 341 -2.04 22.91 -3.22
N HIS A 342 -1.83 24.23 -3.19
CA HIS A 342 -1.27 24.97 -4.32
C HIS A 342 0.09 24.40 -4.72
N GLU A 343 0.96 24.15 -3.76
CA GLU A 343 2.29 23.60 -4.02
C GLU A 343 2.21 22.18 -4.59
N LEU A 344 1.34 21.31 -4.08
CA LEU A 344 1.14 19.97 -4.61
C LEU A 344 0.68 19.98 -6.08
N ILE A 345 -0.25 20.87 -6.43
CA ILE A 345 -0.72 21.05 -7.81
C ILE A 345 0.41 21.62 -8.68
N ARG A 346 1.21 22.55 -8.15
CA ARG A 346 2.38 23.10 -8.84
C ARG A 346 3.43 22.04 -9.16
N GLN A 347 3.74 21.16 -8.19
CA GLN A 347 4.66 20.04 -8.40
C GLN A 347 4.11 19.08 -9.46
N HIS A 348 2.81 18.76 -9.39
CA HIS A 348 2.17 17.94 -10.42
C HIS A 348 2.34 18.53 -11.83
N TYR A 349 2.12 19.85 -11.99
CA TYR A 349 2.37 20.52 -13.26
C TYR A 349 3.83 20.41 -13.69
N LEU A 350 4.78 20.65 -12.79
CA LEU A 350 6.21 20.65 -13.11
C LEU A 350 6.70 19.26 -13.55
N TYR A 351 6.26 18.20 -12.93
CA TYR A 351 6.73 16.84 -13.24
C TYR A 351 6.02 16.21 -14.44
N THR A 352 4.78 16.61 -14.72
CA THR A 352 3.93 15.94 -15.71
C THR A 352 3.55 16.83 -16.90
N GLY A 353 3.60 18.15 -16.76
CA GLY A 353 3.11 19.09 -17.76
C GLY A 353 1.57 19.13 -17.87
N SER A 354 0.85 18.74 -16.82
CA SER A 354 -0.62 18.68 -16.77
C SER A 354 -1.26 19.99 -17.18
N LYS A 355 -2.11 19.94 -18.20
CA LYS A 355 -2.90 21.10 -18.64
C LYS A 355 -3.97 21.51 -17.62
N LEU A 356 -4.57 20.52 -16.97
CA LEU A 356 -5.57 20.75 -15.93
C LEU A 356 -4.96 21.46 -14.72
N ALA A 357 -3.82 20.97 -14.22
CA ALA A 357 -3.08 21.62 -13.14
C ALA A 357 -2.69 23.05 -13.48
N ARG A 358 -2.18 23.28 -14.70
CA ARG A 358 -1.86 24.63 -15.18
C ARG A 358 -3.09 25.54 -15.15
N THR A 359 -4.23 25.10 -15.68
CA THR A 359 -5.47 25.88 -15.67
C THR A 359 -5.91 26.25 -14.25
N MET A 360 -5.76 25.33 -13.29
CA MET A 360 -6.08 25.60 -11.89
C MET A 360 -5.13 26.59 -11.26
N LEU A 361 -3.84 26.52 -11.58
CA LEU A 361 -2.82 27.46 -11.07
C LEU A 361 -2.98 28.87 -11.65
N ASP A 362 -3.31 28.98 -12.95
CA ASP A 362 -3.50 30.25 -13.64
C ASP A 362 -4.71 31.04 -13.10
N ASP A 363 -5.72 30.37 -12.52
CA ASP A 363 -6.90 30.99 -11.87
C ASP A 363 -7.13 30.41 -10.46
N TRP A 364 -6.06 30.34 -9.68
CA TRP A 364 -6.04 29.69 -8.36
C TRP A 364 -7.13 30.18 -7.41
N PRO A 365 -7.44 31.48 -7.25
CA PRO A 365 -8.47 31.91 -6.33
C PRO A 365 -9.84 31.29 -6.62
N ARG A 366 -10.19 31.11 -7.88
CA ARG A 366 -11.43 30.48 -8.30
C ARG A 366 -11.49 29.00 -7.99
N TYR A 367 -10.38 28.28 -8.22
CA TYR A 367 -10.34 26.83 -8.01
C TYR A 367 -10.16 26.45 -6.54
N ALA A 368 -9.40 27.22 -5.76
CA ALA A 368 -9.12 26.92 -4.35
C ALA A 368 -10.40 26.72 -3.51
N ASP A 369 -11.43 27.53 -3.76
CA ASP A 369 -12.71 27.46 -3.04
C ASP A 369 -13.60 26.26 -3.44
N GLN A 370 -13.23 25.55 -4.49
CA GLN A 370 -13.96 24.35 -4.97
C GLN A 370 -13.35 23.05 -4.43
N PHE A 371 -12.25 23.11 -3.69
CA PHE A 371 -11.66 21.90 -3.09
C PHE A 371 -12.29 21.59 -1.74
N ILE A 372 -12.53 20.30 -1.55
CA ILE A 372 -12.93 19.73 -0.25
C ILE A 372 -11.72 19.03 0.35
N GLN A 373 -11.48 19.30 1.61
CA GLN A 373 -10.53 18.58 2.44
C GLN A 373 -11.24 17.42 3.12
N VAL A 374 -10.63 16.23 3.04
CA VAL A 374 -11.08 14.99 3.71
C VAL A 374 -10.08 14.67 4.81
N VAL A 375 -10.52 14.68 6.05
CA VAL A 375 -9.66 14.42 7.22
C VAL A 375 -10.35 13.44 8.16
N PRO A 376 -9.65 12.39 8.63
CA PRO A 376 -10.22 11.51 9.66
C PRO A 376 -10.50 12.27 10.97
N ILE A 377 -11.66 11.99 11.57
CA ILE A 377 -12.17 12.68 12.76
C ILE A 377 -11.16 12.63 13.92
N GLU A 378 -10.62 11.43 14.20
CA GLU A 378 -9.64 11.27 15.27
C GLU A 378 -8.27 11.88 14.93
N TYR A 379 -7.86 11.83 13.66
CA TYR A 379 -6.60 12.42 13.21
C TYR A 379 -6.61 13.95 13.27
N LYS A 380 -7.75 14.57 13.02
CA LYS A 380 -7.93 16.01 13.16
C LYS A 380 -7.61 16.52 14.58
N LYS A 381 -8.00 15.74 15.60
CA LYS A 381 -7.67 16.06 17.00
C LYS A 381 -6.16 16.04 17.24
N VAL A 382 -5.47 15.02 16.70
CA VAL A 382 -4.01 14.91 16.79
C VAL A 382 -3.31 16.10 16.13
N LEU A 383 -3.75 16.49 14.92
CA LEU A 383 -3.20 17.65 14.21
C LEU A 383 -3.39 18.96 15.01
N GLN A 384 -4.55 19.13 15.64
CA GLN A 384 -4.81 20.30 16.48
C GLN A 384 -3.92 20.31 17.73
N GLU A 385 -3.73 19.17 18.38
CA GLU A 385 -2.82 19.04 19.52
C GLU A 385 -1.37 19.34 19.14
N GLU A 386 -0.89 18.83 18.01
CA GLU A 386 0.46 19.13 17.49
C GLU A 386 0.64 20.62 17.16
N GLN A 387 -0.36 21.26 16.57
CA GLN A 387 -0.32 22.70 16.29
C GLN A 387 -0.24 23.53 17.59
N MET A 388 -1.04 23.15 18.58
CA MET A 388 -1.02 23.81 19.90
C MET A 388 0.33 23.66 20.59
N GLN A 389 0.94 22.45 20.54
CA GLN A 389 2.27 22.22 21.10
C GLN A 389 3.35 23.05 20.40
N LYS A 390 3.34 23.11 19.06
CA LYS A 390 4.26 23.95 18.29
C LYS A 390 4.12 25.44 18.60
N LEU A 391 2.88 25.89 18.79
CA LEU A 391 2.62 27.27 19.17
C LEU A 391 3.15 27.58 20.58
N GLN A 392 2.92 26.68 21.54
CA GLN A 392 3.43 26.80 22.90
C GLN A 392 4.96 26.81 22.93
N GLN A 393 5.62 25.97 22.14
CA GLN A 393 7.08 25.96 22.01
C GLN A 393 7.61 27.30 21.47
N LYS A 394 7.01 27.82 20.39
CA LYS A 394 7.38 29.14 19.85
C LYS A 394 7.22 30.27 20.86
N ILE A 395 6.11 30.27 21.62
CA ILE A 395 5.88 31.26 22.66
C ILE A 395 6.95 31.14 23.75
N ALA A 396 7.31 29.94 24.17
CA ALA A 396 8.34 29.72 25.17
C ALA A 396 9.74 30.14 24.69
N GLU A 397 10.07 29.93 23.40
CA GLU A 397 11.30 30.42 22.78
C GLU A 397 11.33 31.95 22.76
N MET A 398 10.28 32.60 22.30
CA MET A 398 10.16 34.07 22.29
C MET A 398 10.27 34.70 23.70
N GLN A 399 9.81 34.01 24.74
CA GLN A 399 9.94 34.45 26.13
C GLN A 399 11.33 34.25 26.73
N ARG A 400 12.18 33.42 26.14
CA ARG A 400 13.58 33.25 26.56
C ARG A 400 14.52 34.27 25.95
N ASP A 401 14.14 34.86 24.83
CA ASP A 401 14.91 35.89 24.13
C ASP A 401 14.64 37.32 24.64
N TYR A 402 13.76 37.46 25.64
CA TYR A 402 13.49 38.68 26.42
C TYR A 402 13.99 38.50 27.87
#